data_fcb6b63192ac20aeb1fdc8f9d1dc275b
#
_entry.id   fcb6b63192ac20aeb1fdc8f9d1dc275b
#
_cell.length_a   1.000
_cell.length_b   1.000
_cell.length_c   1.000
_cell.angle_alpha   90.00
_cell.angle_beta   90.00
_cell.angle_gamma   90.00
#
_symmetry.space_group_name_H-M   'P 1'
#
loop_
_entity.id
_entity.type
_entity.pdbx_description
1 polymer ?
#
loop_
_entity_poly.entity_id
_entity_poly.type
_entity_poly.pdbx_seq_one_letter_code
_entity_poly.pdbx_strand_id
1 'polypeptide(L)'
;MPEAKQAYKDLESIFRAGVERVNPRELIRAGLRLEDEKLIVQSESTSLTVDLGQFQRILVLGAGKASAAMAAGLEQVLGERIHEGVVVVKYGHTEVLKRIRLIESGHPVPDEQGVRGAEEVAAAARRADANTLVLNLISGGGSAILPAPFRGQGGEGPFVLSLEDKRAATRVLLACGATIQEFNCIRKHISALKGGRLAELLHPARSLNLILSDVVGDRLDTIASGLTVADPTTFAQALSIAAKYGIEEKLPAAVVELLRRGAAGEFPETPKPGDAVFAPVTNVLLGTNHTALVAAAAEAKQLGYAPVVLSSRVVGEAREVARVLAAIATDAGTLEGLAGKPVCLLCGGETTVTLRAEGLGGRNQELALAFLQEIGAADAAAAEEVYFLSGATDGNDGPTDAAGAFASADILKRARKQDLSIPSYLGRNDSYHFYEAVGGLLKTGPTNTNVCDLQICLIY
;
A
#
# COMPACT_ATOMS: atom_id res chain seq x y z
N MET A 1 31.01 8.93 20.16
CA MET A 1 29.89 9.15 19.25
C MET A 1 30.42 9.08 17.81
N PRO A 2 29.73 8.42 16.87
CA PRO A 2 30.11 8.49 15.48
C PRO A 2 29.98 9.92 14.97
N GLU A 3 30.72 10.26 13.90
CA GLU A 3 30.47 11.52 13.22
C GLU A 3 29.00 11.52 12.71
N ALA A 4 28.29 12.61 12.85
CA ALA A 4 26.90 12.77 12.38
C ALA A 4 26.70 12.28 10.93
N LYS A 5 27.72 12.48 10.09
CA LYS A 5 27.74 11.99 8.70
C LYS A 5 27.63 10.48 8.59
N GLN A 6 28.17 9.71 9.55
CA GLN A 6 28.04 8.25 9.53
C GLN A 6 26.63 7.82 9.94
N ALA A 7 26.04 8.43 10.97
CA ALA A 7 24.66 8.12 11.39
C ALA A 7 23.63 8.35 10.26
N TYR A 8 23.77 9.41 9.47
CA TYR A 8 22.90 9.64 8.30
C TYR A 8 23.09 8.57 7.21
N LYS A 9 24.32 8.14 6.96
CA LYS A 9 24.58 7.05 6.01
C LYS A 9 23.96 5.73 6.48
N ASP A 10 24.08 5.45 7.77
CA ASP A 10 23.52 4.23 8.36
C ASP A 10 22.01 4.24 8.30
N LEU A 11 21.34 5.38 8.63
CA LEU A 11 19.91 5.55 8.47
C LEU A 11 19.45 5.32 7.02
N GLU A 12 20.17 5.90 6.06
CA GLU A 12 19.85 5.74 4.64
C GLU A 12 20.08 4.30 4.18
N SER A 13 21.17 3.63 4.62
CA SER A 13 21.43 2.22 4.30
C SER A 13 20.33 1.32 4.82
N ILE A 14 19.93 1.51 6.08
CA ILE A 14 18.86 0.74 6.71
C ILE A 14 17.53 0.96 5.98
N PHE A 15 17.20 2.20 5.61
CA PHE A 15 15.99 2.51 4.84
C PHE A 15 16.03 1.83 3.46
N ARG A 16 17.16 1.95 2.74
CA ARG A 16 17.32 1.35 1.41
C ARG A 16 17.22 -0.17 1.45
N ALA A 17 17.81 -0.83 2.45
CA ALA A 17 17.69 -2.27 2.62
C ALA A 17 16.23 -2.71 2.78
N GLY A 18 15.43 -1.95 3.54
CA GLY A 18 13.98 -2.19 3.64
C GLY A 18 13.26 -2.03 2.31
N VAL A 19 13.53 -0.95 1.57
CA VAL A 19 12.93 -0.67 0.25
C VAL A 19 13.33 -1.72 -0.79
N GLU A 20 14.59 -2.09 -0.86
CA GLU A 20 15.09 -3.10 -1.80
C GLU A 20 14.46 -4.48 -1.55
N ARG A 21 14.28 -4.86 -0.28
CA ARG A 21 13.65 -6.13 0.08
C ARG A 21 12.22 -6.27 -0.45
N VAL A 22 11.52 -5.16 -0.60
CA VAL A 22 10.14 -5.11 -1.14
C VAL A 22 10.09 -4.63 -2.59
N ASN A 23 11.21 -4.64 -3.31
CA ASN A 23 11.22 -4.43 -4.76
C ASN A 23 10.33 -5.48 -5.42
N PRO A 24 9.33 -5.11 -6.21
CA PRO A 24 8.31 -6.04 -6.70
C PRO A 24 8.87 -7.18 -7.56
N ARG A 25 9.90 -6.90 -8.37
CA ARG A 25 10.56 -7.91 -9.20
C ARG A 25 11.33 -8.91 -8.32
N GLU A 26 12.10 -8.40 -7.37
CA GLU A 26 12.88 -9.23 -6.46
C GLU A 26 12.00 -10.02 -5.48
N LEU A 27 10.86 -9.44 -5.04
CA LEU A 27 9.87 -10.16 -4.25
C LEU A 27 9.37 -11.43 -4.96
N ILE A 28 9.03 -11.31 -6.23
CA ILE A 28 8.60 -12.46 -7.03
C ILE A 28 9.75 -13.47 -7.18
N ARG A 29 10.96 -13.03 -7.50
CA ARG A 29 12.12 -13.91 -7.69
C ARG A 29 12.56 -14.62 -6.41
N ALA A 30 12.46 -13.94 -5.28
CA ALA A 30 12.80 -14.52 -3.97
C ALA A 30 11.66 -15.40 -3.41
N GLY A 31 10.41 -15.02 -3.69
CA GLY A 31 9.23 -15.71 -3.18
C GLY A 31 8.75 -16.88 -4.05
N LEU A 32 9.17 -16.99 -5.30
CA LEU A 32 8.76 -18.03 -6.22
C LEU A 32 9.98 -18.76 -6.81
N ARG A 33 9.94 -20.07 -6.76
CA ARG A 33 10.96 -20.93 -7.36
C ARG A 33 10.31 -22.06 -8.15
N LEU A 34 10.80 -22.29 -9.35
CA LEU A 34 10.38 -23.42 -10.18
C LEU A 34 11.41 -24.56 -10.05
N GLU A 35 10.94 -25.72 -9.62
CA GLU A 35 11.72 -26.96 -9.55
C GLU A 35 10.96 -28.02 -10.38
N ASP A 36 11.47 -28.35 -11.53
CA ASP A 36 10.82 -29.20 -12.55
C ASP A 36 9.41 -28.64 -12.89
N GLU A 37 8.34 -29.39 -12.55
CA GLU A 37 6.96 -28.98 -12.73
C GLU A 37 6.32 -28.41 -11.45
N LYS A 38 7.10 -28.13 -10.40
CA LYS A 38 6.61 -27.63 -9.12
C LYS A 38 6.95 -26.17 -8.95
N LEU A 39 5.92 -25.35 -8.84
CA LEU A 39 6.05 -23.96 -8.42
C LEU A 39 6.00 -23.91 -6.89
N ILE A 40 7.13 -23.61 -6.28
CA ILE A 40 7.27 -23.38 -4.85
C ILE A 40 7.03 -21.90 -4.59
N VAL A 41 6.10 -21.59 -3.71
CA VAL A 41 5.78 -20.22 -3.29
C VAL A 41 6.06 -20.09 -1.81
N GLN A 42 6.88 -19.13 -1.46
CA GLN A 42 7.32 -18.89 -0.09
C GLN A 42 7.24 -17.40 0.26
N SER A 43 6.58 -17.11 1.37
CA SER A 43 6.57 -15.79 2.02
C SER A 43 6.80 -15.95 3.52
N GLU A 44 6.78 -14.87 4.27
CA GLU A 44 6.93 -14.92 5.74
C GLU A 44 5.85 -15.78 6.42
N SER A 45 4.63 -15.77 5.88
CA SER A 45 3.48 -16.45 6.48
C SER A 45 2.99 -17.67 5.71
N THR A 46 3.51 -17.92 4.51
CA THR A 46 2.96 -18.95 3.61
C THR A 46 4.10 -19.71 2.92
N SER A 47 4.00 -21.04 2.98
CA SER A 47 4.82 -21.95 2.17
C SER A 47 3.89 -22.96 1.51
N LEU A 48 3.88 -23.00 0.18
CA LEU A 48 3.06 -23.93 -0.58
C LEU A 48 3.76 -24.37 -1.87
N THR A 49 3.36 -25.54 -2.36
CA THR A 49 3.83 -26.06 -3.64
C THR A 49 2.63 -26.31 -4.57
N VAL A 50 2.74 -25.84 -5.80
CA VAL A 50 1.75 -26.07 -6.86
C VAL A 50 2.40 -26.92 -7.94
N ASP A 51 1.85 -28.08 -8.20
CA ASP A 51 2.22 -28.94 -9.30
C ASP A 51 1.62 -28.38 -10.60
N LEU A 52 2.49 -27.80 -11.46
CA LEU A 52 2.07 -27.19 -12.71
C LEU A 52 1.61 -28.20 -13.76
N GLY A 53 2.05 -29.45 -13.66
CA GLY A 53 1.62 -30.54 -14.55
C GLY A 53 0.13 -30.87 -14.43
N GLN A 54 -0.54 -30.41 -13.36
CA GLN A 54 -2.00 -30.56 -13.21
C GLN A 54 -2.80 -29.58 -14.07
N PHE A 55 -2.16 -28.56 -14.68
CA PHE A 55 -2.83 -27.49 -15.41
C PHE A 55 -2.41 -27.49 -16.87
N GLN A 56 -3.39 -27.35 -17.74
CA GLN A 56 -3.17 -27.20 -19.17
C GLN A 56 -2.77 -25.76 -19.54
N ARG A 57 -3.12 -24.81 -18.67
CA ARG A 57 -2.95 -23.40 -18.95
C ARG A 57 -2.56 -22.59 -17.71
N ILE A 58 -1.61 -21.68 -17.87
CA ILE A 58 -1.25 -20.68 -16.87
C ILE A 58 -1.64 -19.31 -17.41
N LEU A 59 -2.59 -18.66 -16.74
CA LEU A 59 -3.10 -17.32 -17.03
C LEU A 59 -2.58 -16.34 -15.99
N VAL A 60 -2.06 -15.19 -16.40
CA VAL A 60 -1.62 -14.14 -15.50
C VAL A 60 -2.58 -12.95 -15.59
N LEU A 61 -3.16 -12.57 -14.47
CA LEU A 61 -3.98 -11.35 -14.35
C LEU A 61 -3.36 -10.43 -13.30
N GLY A 62 -3.78 -9.16 -13.28
CA GLY A 62 -3.30 -8.29 -12.22
C GLY A 62 -3.72 -6.84 -12.35
N ALA A 63 -3.58 -6.12 -11.25
CA ALA A 63 -3.78 -4.68 -11.22
C ALA A 63 -3.00 -4.00 -10.08
N GLY A 64 -2.36 -2.88 -10.39
CA GLY A 64 -1.67 -2.06 -9.41
C GLY A 64 -0.44 -1.36 -9.94
N LYS A 65 0.09 -0.40 -9.17
CA LYS A 65 1.27 0.40 -9.55
C LYS A 65 2.54 -0.44 -9.74
N ALA A 66 2.69 -1.50 -8.94
CA ALA A 66 3.86 -2.37 -8.95
C ALA A 66 3.66 -3.66 -9.78
N SER A 67 2.45 -3.89 -10.30
CA SER A 67 2.10 -5.17 -10.94
C SER A 67 2.85 -5.44 -12.25
N ALA A 68 3.35 -4.41 -12.97
CA ALA A 68 4.23 -4.60 -14.12
C ALA A 68 5.59 -5.20 -13.71
N ALA A 69 6.23 -4.66 -12.67
CA ALA A 69 7.50 -5.18 -12.18
C ALA A 69 7.34 -6.58 -11.58
N MET A 70 6.21 -6.86 -10.91
CA MET A 70 5.86 -8.22 -10.47
C MET A 70 5.73 -9.17 -11.68
N ALA A 71 5.07 -8.73 -12.75
CA ALA A 71 4.92 -9.49 -13.97
C ALA A 71 6.28 -9.79 -14.63
N ALA A 72 7.19 -8.83 -14.66
CA ALA A 72 8.55 -9.03 -15.15
C ALA A 72 9.31 -10.08 -14.33
N GLY A 73 9.18 -10.04 -13.00
CA GLY A 73 9.73 -11.08 -12.12
C GLY A 73 9.11 -12.45 -12.41
N LEU A 74 7.80 -12.51 -12.61
CA LEU A 74 7.09 -13.75 -12.90
C LEU A 74 7.47 -14.37 -14.26
N GLU A 75 7.65 -13.56 -15.31
CA GLU A 75 8.17 -14.03 -16.59
C GLU A 75 9.59 -14.60 -16.48
N GLN A 76 10.43 -14.07 -15.59
CA GLN A 76 11.76 -14.61 -15.35
C GLN A 76 11.72 -15.98 -14.66
N VAL A 77 10.73 -16.23 -13.79
CA VAL A 77 10.58 -17.52 -13.09
C VAL A 77 9.91 -18.57 -13.96
N LEU A 78 8.81 -18.23 -14.64
CA LEU A 78 7.96 -19.19 -15.37
C LEU A 78 8.22 -19.24 -16.88
N GLY A 79 8.73 -18.15 -17.46
CA GLY A 79 9.09 -18.09 -18.88
C GLY A 79 7.94 -18.53 -19.80
N GLU A 80 8.25 -19.53 -20.62
CA GLU A 80 7.33 -20.08 -21.63
C GLU A 80 6.12 -20.81 -21.08
N ARG A 81 6.09 -21.13 -19.79
CA ARG A 81 4.93 -21.75 -19.15
C ARG A 81 3.74 -20.80 -19.03
N ILE A 82 3.97 -19.49 -19.07
CA ILE A 82 2.88 -18.51 -19.12
C ILE A 82 2.26 -18.55 -20.52
N HIS A 83 0.96 -18.88 -20.60
CA HIS A 83 0.24 -18.98 -21.87
C HIS A 83 -0.24 -17.61 -22.34
N GLU A 84 -0.84 -16.85 -21.46
CA GLU A 84 -1.27 -15.47 -21.71
C GLU A 84 -1.35 -14.68 -20.41
N GLY A 85 -1.35 -13.36 -20.50
CA GLY A 85 -1.56 -12.49 -19.34
C GLY A 85 -2.06 -11.10 -19.70
N VAL A 86 -2.83 -10.50 -18.78
CA VAL A 86 -3.31 -9.11 -18.85
C VAL A 86 -3.16 -8.48 -17.49
N VAL A 87 -2.35 -7.43 -17.42
CA VAL A 87 -2.12 -6.68 -16.17
C VAL A 87 -2.38 -5.19 -16.40
N VAL A 88 -3.21 -4.59 -15.56
CA VAL A 88 -3.56 -3.16 -15.66
C VAL A 88 -2.68 -2.37 -14.68
N VAL A 89 -2.01 -1.34 -15.18
CA VAL A 89 -1.01 -0.58 -14.43
C VAL A 89 -1.26 0.92 -14.53
N LYS A 90 -0.66 1.71 -13.64
CA LYS A 90 -0.69 3.16 -13.74
C LYS A 90 0.15 3.63 -14.94
N TYR A 91 -0.27 4.73 -15.59
CA TYR A 91 0.53 5.37 -16.64
C TYR A 91 1.99 5.56 -16.24
N GLY A 92 2.91 5.20 -17.14
CA GLY A 92 4.35 5.28 -16.93
C GLY A 92 4.94 4.17 -16.04
N HIS A 93 4.13 3.25 -15.52
CA HIS A 93 4.60 2.11 -14.72
C HIS A 93 4.61 0.83 -15.57
N THR A 94 5.35 0.84 -16.66
CA THR A 94 5.41 -0.26 -17.63
C THR A 94 6.74 -1.01 -17.58
N GLU A 95 6.73 -2.24 -18.10
CA GLU A 95 7.88 -3.11 -18.28
C GLU A 95 7.84 -3.74 -19.68
N VAL A 96 8.98 -4.17 -20.19
CA VAL A 96 9.04 -4.93 -21.44
C VAL A 96 8.79 -6.40 -21.11
N LEU A 97 7.63 -6.90 -21.52
CA LEU A 97 7.16 -8.26 -21.27
C LEU A 97 6.96 -9.01 -22.60
N LYS A 98 7.07 -10.32 -22.56
CA LYS A 98 6.95 -11.18 -23.77
C LYS A 98 5.58 -11.83 -23.89
N ARG A 99 4.96 -12.19 -22.76
CA ARG A 99 3.73 -13.00 -22.69
C ARG A 99 2.58 -12.33 -21.97
N ILE A 100 2.89 -11.32 -21.18
CA ILE A 100 1.91 -10.57 -20.38
C ILE A 100 1.74 -9.20 -21.03
N ARG A 101 0.51 -8.89 -21.42
CA ARG A 101 0.17 -7.59 -21.98
C ARG A 101 -0.17 -6.60 -20.85
N LEU A 102 0.42 -5.43 -20.92
CA LEU A 102 0.14 -4.34 -20.02
C LEU A 102 -0.90 -3.37 -20.62
N ILE A 103 -1.81 -2.90 -19.79
CA ILE A 103 -2.76 -1.85 -20.12
C ILE A 103 -2.54 -0.72 -19.11
N GLU A 104 -2.26 0.46 -19.60
CA GLU A 104 -2.07 1.64 -18.76
C GLU A 104 -3.40 2.30 -18.43
N SER A 105 -3.53 2.84 -17.21
CA SER A 105 -4.75 3.42 -16.67
C SER A 105 -4.46 4.56 -15.70
N GLY A 106 -5.46 5.42 -15.51
CA GLY A 106 -5.39 6.56 -14.61
C GLY A 106 -5.36 6.17 -13.11
N HIS A 107 -4.54 6.89 -12.35
CA HIS A 107 -4.48 6.81 -10.90
C HIS A 107 -4.03 8.17 -10.33
N PRO A 108 -4.64 8.74 -9.30
CA PRO A 108 -5.72 8.18 -8.45
C PRO A 108 -7.14 8.26 -9.05
N VAL A 109 -7.32 9.04 -10.11
CA VAL A 109 -8.62 9.18 -10.79
C VAL A 109 -8.72 8.10 -11.88
N PRO A 110 -9.72 7.19 -11.81
CA PRO A 110 -9.91 6.15 -12.81
C PRO A 110 -10.34 6.74 -14.16
N ASP A 111 -9.99 6.08 -15.27
CA ASP A 111 -10.30 6.51 -16.64
C ASP A 111 -10.87 5.38 -17.50
N GLU A 112 -11.19 5.71 -18.77
CA GLU A 112 -11.76 4.77 -19.73
C GLU A 112 -10.79 3.63 -20.11
N GLN A 113 -9.49 3.89 -20.07
CA GLN A 113 -8.50 2.82 -20.32
C GLN A 113 -8.53 1.78 -19.19
N GLY A 114 -8.72 2.24 -17.95
CA GLY A 114 -8.91 1.35 -16.81
C GLY A 114 -10.20 0.51 -16.93
N VAL A 115 -11.28 1.08 -17.47
CA VAL A 115 -12.52 0.31 -17.73
C VAL A 115 -12.27 -0.76 -18.78
N ARG A 116 -11.60 -0.43 -19.89
CA ARG A 116 -11.20 -1.41 -20.91
C ARG A 116 -10.32 -2.51 -20.33
N GLY A 117 -9.32 -2.12 -19.52
CA GLY A 117 -8.46 -3.07 -18.83
C GLY A 117 -9.26 -4.01 -17.91
N ALA A 118 -10.23 -3.48 -17.18
CA ALA A 118 -11.11 -4.28 -16.33
C ALA A 118 -12.00 -5.24 -17.13
N GLU A 119 -12.51 -4.83 -18.29
CA GLU A 119 -13.27 -5.68 -19.20
C GLU A 119 -12.42 -6.82 -19.77
N GLU A 120 -11.16 -6.55 -20.12
CA GLU A 120 -10.24 -7.55 -20.61
C GLU A 120 -9.82 -8.55 -19.52
N VAL A 121 -9.54 -8.08 -18.30
CA VAL A 121 -9.31 -8.95 -17.12
C VAL A 121 -10.53 -9.83 -16.88
N ALA A 122 -11.75 -9.26 -16.87
CA ALA A 122 -12.98 -10.01 -16.67
C ALA A 122 -13.22 -11.05 -17.81
N ALA A 123 -12.95 -10.67 -19.05
CA ALA A 123 -13.07 -11.60 -20.20
C ALA A 123 -12.08 -12.76 -20.12
N ALA A 124 -10.83 -12.48 -19.71
CA ALA A 124 -9.84 -13.52 -19.50
C ALA A 124 -10.22 -14.44 -18.31
N ALA A 125 -10.70 -13.85 -17.23
CA ALA A 125 -11.17 -14.60 -16.06
C ALA A 125 -12.30 -15.57 -16.40
N ARG A 126 -13.28 -15.15 -17.19
CA ARG A 126 -14.42 -16.04 -17.62
C ARG A 126 -13.99 -17.18 -18.53
N ARG A 127 -12.81 -17.14 -19.15
CA ARG A 127 -12.27 -18.24 -19.95
C ARG A 127 -11.46 -19.25 -19.14
N ALA A 128 -11.19 -18.94 -17.87
CA ALA A 128 -10.51 -19.86 -16.98
C ALA A 128 -11.44 -21.00 -16.57
N ASP A 129 -10.90 -22.21 -16.51
CA ASP A 129 -11.61 -23.43 -16.15
C ASP A 129 -10.83 -24.23 -15.08
N ALA A 130 -11.30 -25.40 -14.71
CA ALA A 130 -10.65 -26.27 -13.73
C ALA A 130 -9.21 -26.71 -14.11
N ASN A 131 -8.84 -26.65 -15.40
CA ASN A 131 -7.52 -26.96 -15.90
C ASN A 131 -6.61 -25.72 -16.02
N THR A 132 -7.07 -24.57 -15.53
CA THR A 132 -6.35 -23.31 -15.59
C THR A 132 -5.82 -22.95 -14.21
N LEU A 133 -4.50 -22.68 -14.11
CA LEU A 133 -3.90 -21.98 -12.98
C LEU A 133 -3.90 -20.48 -13.27
N VAL A 134 -4.53 -19.70 -12.42
CA VAL A 134 -4.51 -18.23 -12.54
C VAL A 134 -3.58 -17.64 -11.49
N LEU A 135 -2.61 -16.85 -11.95
CA LEU A 135 -1.70 -16.09 -11.09
C LEU A 135 -2.13 -14.62 -11.12
N ASN A 136 -2.66 -14.12 -10.02
CA ASN A 136 -3.05 -12.71 -9.94
C ASN A 136 -1.96 -11.89 -9.25
N LEU A 137 -1.50 -10.83 -9.91
CA LEU A 137 -0.50 -9.88 -9.41
C LEU A 137 -1.20 -8.62 -8.90
N ILE A 138 -1.33 -8.50 -7.59
CA ILE A 138 -2.10 -7.43 -6.95
C ILE A 138 -1.16 -6.52 -6.16
N SER A 139 -1.26 -5.22 -6.40
CA SER A 139 -0.50 -4.22 -5.64
C SER A 139 -1.29 -2.94 -5.43
N GLY A 140 -0.70 -1.99 -4.72
CA GLY A 140 -1.28 -0.71 -4.38
C GLY A 140 -1.85 0.06 -5.58
N GLY A 141 -2.91 0.82 -5.32
CA GLY A 141 -3.62 1.57 -6.35
C GLY A 141 -4.55 0.75 -7.23
N GLY A 142 -4.54 -0.59 -7.15
CA GLY A 142 -5.33 -1.49 -8.00
C GLY A 142 -6.83 -1.18 -8.01
N SER A 143 -7.35 -0.60 -6.94
CA SER A 143 -8.77 -0.23 -6.86
C SER A 143 -9.19 0.90 -7.80
N ALA A 144 -8.32 1.87 -8.07
CA ALA A 144 -8.56 2.96 -9.04
C ALA A 144 -8.14 2.53 -10.46
N ILE A 145 -7.03 1.81 -10.58
CA ILE A 145 -6.45 1.31 -11.83
C ILE A 145 -7.38 0.33 -12.54
N LEU A 146 -8.18 -0.45 -11.78
CA LEU A 146 -9.13 -1.44 -12.31
C LEU A 146 -10.59 -1.03 -11.97
N PRO A 147 -11.14 0.03 -12.57
CA PRO A 147 -12.48 0.53 -12.29
C PRO A 147 -13.50 -0.24 -13.12
N ALA A 148 -14.04 -1.32 -12.59
CA ALA A 148 -15.13 -2.06 -13.23
C ALA A 148 -16.48 -1.55 -12.70
N PRO A 149 -17.21 -0.65 -13.38
CA PRO A 149 -18.56 -0.27 -12.97
C PRO A 149 -19.50 -1.48 -12.92
N PHE A 150 -20.42 -1.48 -11.95
CA PHE A 150 -21.38 -2.57 -11.80
C PHE A 150 -22.22 -2.75 -13.06
N ARG A 151 -22.41 -4.02 -13.44
CA ARG A 151 -23.33 -4.46 -14.50
C ARG A 151 -24.08 -5.69 -13.99
N GLY A 152 -25.40 -5.67 -14.06
CA GLY A 152 -26.24 -6.76 -13.61
C GLY A 152 -27.53 -6.87 -14.40
N GLN A 153 -28.20 -7.99 -14.32
CA GLN A 153 -29.56 -8.21 -14.82
C GLN A 153 -30.53 -8.13 -13.62
N GLY A 154 -31.46 -7.22 -13.69
CA GLY A 154 -32.56 -7.10 -12.73
C GLY A 154 -33.90 -7.43 -13.38
N GLY A 155 -34.97 -7.46 -12.60
CA GLY A 155 -36.30 -7.75 -13.09
C GLY A 155 -36.82 -6.80 -14.17
N GLU A 156 -36.30 -5.57 -14.21
CA GLU A 156 -36.61 -4.54 -15.20
C GLU A 156 -35.64 -4.49 -16.39
N GLY A 157 -34.72 -5.42 -16.48
CA GLY A 157 -33.70 -5.52 -17.55
C GLY A 157 -32.27 -5.20 -17.08
N PRO A 158 -31.35 -4.96 -18.03
CA PRO A 158 -29.96 -4.73 -17.70
C PRO A 158 -29.76 -3.41 -16.94
N PHE A 159 -28.97 -3.47 -15.87
CA PHE A 159 -28.55 -2.30 -15.09
C PHE A 159 -27.06 -2.09 -15.23
N VAL A 160 -26.63 -0.88 -15.58
CA VAL A 160 -25.23 -0.54 -15.81
C VAL A 160 -24.92 0.82 -15.17
N LEU A 161 -23.90 0.84 -14.29
CA LEU A 161 -23.30 2.09 -13.85
C LEU A 161 -22.29 2.61 -14.87
N SER A 162 -22.20 3.91 -15.00
CA SER A 162 -21.14 4.57 -15.77
C SER A 162 -19.85 4.74 -14.95
N LEU A 163 -18.76 5.02 -15.65
CA LEU A 163 -17.50 5.41 -14.98
C LEU A 163 -17.69 6.72 -14.20
N GLU A 164 -18.46 7.66 -14.73
CA GLU A 164 -18.70 8.94 -14.05
C GLU A 164 -19.53 8.76 -12.77
N ASP A 165 -20.48 7.84 -12.73
CA ASP A 165 -21.19 7.48 -11.49
C ASP A 165 -20.20 7.00 -10.42
N LYS A 166 -19.23 6.15 -10.80
CA LYS A 166 -18.18 5.70 -9.86
C LYS A 166 -17.27 6.83 -9.41
N ARG A 167 -16.88 7.71 -10.31
CA ARG A 167 -16.04 8.88 -9.97
C ARG A 167 -16.79 9.82 -9.02
N ALA A 168 -18.03 10.14 -9.32
CA ALA A 168 -18.86 11.01 -8.50
C ALA A 168 -19.11 10.40 -7.11
N ALA A 169 -19.46 9.11 -7.03
CA ALA A 169 -19.63 8.43 -5.76
C ALA A 169 -18.32 8.44 -4.94
N THR A 170 -17.17 8.23 -5.59
CA THR A 170 -15.87 8.28 -4.92
C THR A 170 -15.59 9.66 -4.34
N ARG A 171 -15.85 10.75 -5.09
CA ARG A 171 -15.68 12.12 -4.60
C ARG A 171 -16.56 12.40 -3.37
N VAL A 172 -17.82 12.01 -3.40
CA VAL A 172 -18.77 12.20 -2.29
C VAL A 172 -18.29 11.44 -1.06
N LEU A 173 -17.86 10.18 -1.22
CA LEU A 173 -17.38 9.33 -0.12
C LEU A 173 -16.09 9.85 0.51
N LEU A 174 -15.15 10.37 -0.28
CA LEU A 174 -13.93 10.99 0.24
C LEU A 174 -14.22 12.25 1.06
N ALA A 175 -15.26 13.02 0.67
CA ALA A 175 -15.60 14.27 1.34
C ALA A 175 -16.47 14.10 2.60
N CYS A 176 -17.11 12.93 2.80
CA CYS A 176 -18.07 12.77 3.91
C CYS A 176 -17.44 12.30 5.24
N GLY A 177 -16.16 11.98 5.26
CA GLY A 177 -15.46 11.49 6.45
C GLY A 177 -15.77 10.02 6.82
N ALA A 178 -16.26 9.23 5.88
CA ALA A 178 -16.47 7.80 6.07
C ALA A 178 -15.13 7.07 6.35
N THR A 179 -15.18 6.07 7.22
CA THR A 179 -14.02 5.21 7.45
C THR A 179 -13.67 4.43 6.18
N ILE A 180 -12.43 3.95 6.05
CA ILE A 180 -11.99 3.17 4.87
C ILE A 180 -12.83 1.89 4.69
N GLN A 181 -13.32 1.28 5.76
CA GLN A 181 -14.19 0.12 5.74
C GLN A 181 -15.57 0.47 5.15
N GLU A 182 -16.18 1.56 5.60
CA GLU A 182 -17.47 2.06 5.09
C GLU A 182 -17.34 2.52 3.63
N PHE A 183 -16.26 3.21 3.32
CA PHE A 183 -15.91 3.59 1.95
C PHE A 183 -15.82 2.36 1.02
N ASN A 184 -15.08 1.33 1.45
CA ASN A 184 -14.92 0.11 0.68
C ASN A 184 -16.22 -0.72 0.60
N CYS A 185 -17.09 -0.68 1.61
CA CYS A 185 -18.41 -1.32 1.54
C CYS A 185 -19.17 -0.82 0.31
N ILE A 186 -19.34 0.50 0.14
CA ILE A 186 -20.03 1.05 -1.04
C ILE A 186 -19.25 0.74 -2.34
N ARG A 187 -17.92 0.89 -2.35
CA ARG A 187 -17.09 0.64 -3.53
C ARG A 187 -17.18 -0.79 -4.08
N LYS A 188 -17.28 -1.77 -3.18
CA LYS A 188 -17.44 -3.19 -3.56
C LYS A 188 -18.78 -3.41 -4.25
N HIS A 189 -19.87 -2.86 -3.71
CA HIS A 189 -21.22 -3.04 -4.23
C HIS A 189 -21.50 -2.32 -5.55
N ILE A 190 -20.75 -1.24 -5.86
CA ILE A 190 -20.83 -0.54 -7.16
C ILE A 190 -19.80 -1.04 -8.18
N SER A 191 -19.24 -2.24 -7.99
CA SER A 191 -18.19 -2.80 -8.85
C SER A 191 -18.52 -4.20 -9.35
N ALA A 192 -18.11 -4.50 -10.57
CA ALA A 192 -18.23 -5.82 -11.20
C ALA A 192 -17.05 -6.77 -10.89
N LEU A 193 -15.98 -6.30 -10.21
CA LEU A 193 -14.79 -7.12 -9.94
C LEU A 193 -14.39 -7.15 -8.46
N LYS A 194 -14.76 -6.12 -7.68
CA LYS A 194 -14.38 -6.00 -6.27
C LYS A 194 -15.25 -6.85 -5.35
N GLY A 195 -14.82 -7.00 -4.09
CA GLY A 195 -15.59 -7.76 -3.09
C GLY A 195 -15.75 -9.23 -3.45
N GLY A 196 -14.69 -9.87 -3.97
CA GLY A 196 -14.71 -11.29 -4.33
C GLY A 196 -15.25 -11.63 -5.71
N ARG A 197 -15.81 -10.65 -6.46
CA ARG A 197 -16.39 -10.92 -7.78
C ARG A 197 -15.37 -11.38 -8.82
N LEU A 198 -14.08 -11.02 -8.68
CA LEU A 198 -13.06 -11.60 -9.56
C LEU A 198 -12.89 -13.10 -9.27
N ALA A 199 -12.90 -13.52 -8.00
CA ALA A 199 -12.84 -14.94 -7.66
C ALA A 199 -14.06 -15.72 -8.18
N GLU A 200 -15.25 -15.10 -8.14
CA GLU A 200 -16.48 -15.67 -8.73
C GLU A 200 -16.32 -15.87 -10.24
N LEU A 201 -15.77 -14.89 -10.98
CA LEU A 201 -15.52 -15.02 -12.42
C LEU A 201 -14.46 -16.07 -12.76
N LEU A 202 -13.51 -16.31 -11.86
CA LEU A 202 -12.43 -17.28 -12.04
C LEU A 202 -12.87 -18.71 -11.72
N HIS A 203 -13.91 -18.89 -10.89
CA HIS A 203 -14.35 -20.21 -10.47
C HIS A 203 -14.79 -21.06 -11.69
N PRO A 204 -14.35 -22.32 -11.83
CA PRO A 204 -13.67 -23.18 -10.86
C PRO A 204 -12.14 -23.23 -10.96
N ALA A 205 -11.49 -22.30 -11.70
CA ALA A 205 -10.04 -22.27 -11.86
C ALA A 205 -9.31 -22.10 -10.52
N ARG A 206 -8.15 -22.73 -10.37
CA ARG A 206 -7.29 -22.48 -9.23
C ARG A 206 -6.67 -21.09 -9.33
N SER A 207 -6.84 -20.27 -8.31
CA SER A 207 -6.35 -18.90 -8.26
C SER A 207 -5.32 -18.74 -7.16
N LEU A 208 -4.10 -18.35 -7.53
CA LEU A 208 -3.01 -17.99 -6.63
C LEU A 208 -2.74 -16.49 -6.76
N ASN A 209 -3.03 -15.75 -5.71
CA ASN A 209 -2.96 -14.29 -5.70
C ASN A 209 -1.69 -13.86 -4.97
N LEU A 210 -0.79 -13.24 -5.69
CA LEU A 210 0.50 -12.73 -5.22
C LEU A 210 0.35 -11.24 -4.93
N ILE A 211 0.47 -10.86 -3.67
CA ILE A 211 0.04 -9.54 -3.19
C ILE A 211 1.22 -8.78 -2.59
N LEU A 212 1.42 -7.54 -3.07
CA LEU A 212 2.25 -6.52 -2.44
C LEU A 212 1.30 -5.51 -1.76
N SER A 213 1.36 -5.46 -0.42
CA SER A 213 0.43 -4.67 0.39
C SER A 213 0.95 -3.26 0.65
N ASP A 214 0.13 -2.27 0.29
CA ASP A 214 0.27 -0.86 0.68
C ASP A 214 -0.76 -0.44 1.74
N VAL A 215 -1.39 -1.40 2.42
CA VAL A 215 -2.44 -1.17 3.41
C VAL A 215 -1.92 -1.49 4.80
N VAL A 216 -2.02 -0.54 5.72
CA VAL A 216 -1.64 -0.78 7.12
C VAL A 216 -2.47 -1.91 7.73
N GLY A 217 -1.76 -2.91 8.26
CA GLY A 217 -2.37 -4.11 8.82
C GLY A 217 -2.74 -5.18 7.82
N ASP A 218 -2.37 -5.02 6.54
CA ASP A 218 -2.42 -6.03 5.48
C ASP A 218 -3.78 -6.69 5.26
N ARG A 219 -4.85 -5.92 5.46
CA ARG A 219 -6.22 -6.43 5.31
C ARG A 219 -6.52 -6.75 3.86
N LEU A 220 -6.62 -8.03 3.53
CA LEU A 220 -6.87 -8.54 2.18
C LEU A 220 -8.17 -7.99 1.56
N ASP A 221 -9.20 -7.76 2.38
CA ASP A 221 -10.49 -7.19 1.93
C ASP A 221 -10.41 -5.69 1.59
N THR A 222 -9.32 -5.03 1.96
CA THR A 222 -9.04 -3.63 1.70
C THR A 222 -8.10 -3.45 0.50
N ILE A 223 -7.07 -4.31 0.38
CA ILE A 223 -6.12 -4.27 -0.74
C ILE A 223 -6.87 -4.45 -2.06
N ALA A 224 -6.74 -3.46 -2.97
CA ALA A 224 -7.50 -3.38 -4.23
C ALA A 224 -9.03 -3.56 -4.05
N SER A 225 -9.58 -3.31 -2.84
CA SER A 225 -10.97 -3.55 -2.42
C SER A 225 -11.38 -5.03 -2.55
N GLY A 226 -10.45 -5.95 -2.26
CA GLY A 226 -10.74 -7.39 -2.14
C GLY A 226 -11.20 -8.05 -3.44
N LEU A 227 -10.41 -7.99 -4.51
CA LEU A 227 -10.76 -8.61 -5.81
C LEU A 227 -11.07 -10.10 -5.68
N THR A 228 -10.30 -10.81 -4.86
CA THR A 228 -10.35 -12.27 -4.70
C THR A 228 -10.62 -12.68 -3.24
N VAL A 229 -11.23 -11.79 -2.47
CA VAL A 229 -11.51 -11.98 -1.04
C VAL A 229 -13.00 -11.79 -0.77
N ALA A 230 -13.57 -12.65 0.04
CA ALA A 230 -14.97 -12.59 0.45
C ALA A 230 -15.34 -11.24 1.08
N ASP A 231 -16.51 -10.74 0.75
CA ASP A 231 -17.04 -9.50 1.29
C ASP A 231 -18.12 -9.76 2.32
N PRO A 232 -17.88 -9.54 3.62
CA PRO A 232 -18.88 -9.74 4.64
C PRO A 232 -20.00 -8.70 4.62
N THR A 233 -19.81 -7.58 3.86
CA THR A 233 -20.77 -6.47 3.81
C THR A 233 -21.89 -6.73 2.81
N THR A 234 -23.01 -5.99 2.91
CA THR A 234 -24.20 -6.16 2.09
C THR A 234 -24.65 -4.86 1.43
N PHE A 235 -25.50 -4.94 0.41
CA PHE A 235 -26.16 -3.76 -0.18
C PHE A 235 -26.94 -2.96 0.86
N ALA A 236 -27.60 -3.64 1.80
CA ALA A 236 -28.34 -2.99 2.87
C ALA A 236 -27.41 -2.17 3.77
N GLN A 237 -26.22 -2.70 4.11
CA GLN A 237 -25.21 -1.95 4.85
C GLN A 237 -24.66 -0.78 4.06
N ALA A 238 -24.40 -0.94 2.76
CA ALA A 238 -23.95 0.14 1.89
C ALA A 238 -24.98 1.30 1.85
N LEU A 239 -26.26 0.97 1.78
CA LEU A 239 -27.35 1.95 1.83
C LEU A 239 -27.41 2.62 3.22
N SER A 240 -27.28 1.87 4.31
CA SER A 240 -27.26 2.41 5.67
C SER A 240 -26.08 3.37 5.90
N ILE A 241 -24.93 3.12 5.29
CA ILE A 241 -23.78 4.02 5.33
C ILE A 241 -24.12 5.34 4.61
N ALA A 242 -24.75 5.28 3.44
CA ALA A 242 -25.17 6.49 2.73
C ALA A 242 -26.14 7.34 3.56
N ALA A 243 -27.09 6.71 4.25
CA ALA A 243 -28.01 7.36 5.17
C ALA A 243 -27.29 7.94 6.40
N LYS A 244 -26.39 7.17 7.03
CA LYS A 244 -25.59 7.60 8.21
C LYS A 244 -24.85 8.93 7.98
N TYR A 245 -24.30 9.11 6.78
CA TYR A 245 -23.54 10.31 6.43
C TYR A 245 -24.40 11.38 5.73
N GLY A 246 -25.70 11.15 5.52
CA GLY A 246 -26.59 12.08 4.84
C GLY A 246 -26.14 12.38 3.40
N ILE A 247 -25.63 11.37 2.70
CA ILE A 247 -25.05 11.53 1.35
C ILE A 247 -25.93 10.95 0.24
N GLU A 248 -27.10 10.39 0.54
CA GLU A 248 -27.97 9.79 -0.49
C GLU A 248 -28.30 10.76 -1.62
N GLU A 249 -28.65 12.01 -1.30
CA GLU A 249 -28.94 13.04 -2.29
C GLU A 249 -27.70 13.57 -3.04
N LYS A 250 -26.50 13.34 -2.49
CA LYS A 250 -25.23 13.75 -3.10
C LYS A 250 -24.63 12.68 -4.01
N LEU A 251 -24.99 11.42 -3.77
CA LEU A 251 -24.58 10.30 -4.61
C LEU A 251 -25.33 10.36 -5.96
N PRO A 252 -24.73 9.87 -7.06
CA PRO A 252 -25.46 9.72 -8.32
C PRO A 252 -26.74 8.90 -8.13
N ALA A 253 -27.82 9.31 -8.76
CA ALA A 253 -29.11 8.62 -8.66
C ALA A 253 -29.01 7.12 -9.01
N ALA A 254 -28.22 6.78 -10.05
CA ALA A 254 -27.99 5.40 -10.46
C ALA A 254 -27.28 4.57 -9.36
N VAL A 255 -26.39 5.19 -8.57
CA VAL A 255 -25.73 4.52 -7.45
C VAL A 255 -26.72 4.22 -6.34
N VAL A 256 -27.54 5.20 -5.95
CA VAL A 256 -28.57 5.03 -4.92
C VAL A 256 -29.59 3.98 -5.36
N GLU A 257 -30.01 4.01 -6.61
CA GLU A 257 -30.94 3.04 -7.22
C GLU A 257 -30.34 1.62 -7.15
N LEU A 258 -29.07 1.44 -7.55
CA LEU A 258 -28.39 0.14 -7.43
C LEU A 258 -28.41 -0.37 -5.98
N LEU A 259 -28.07 0.50 -5.01
CA LEU A 259 -27.99 0.10 -3.60
C LEU A 259 -29.37 -0.29 -3.06
N ARG A 260 -30.44 0.43 -3.43
CA ARG A 260 -31.82 0.13 -3.02
C ARG A 260 -32.32 -1.18 -3.62
N ARG A 261 -32.13 -1.37 -4.92
CA ARG A 261 -32.54 -2.59 -5.62
C ARG A 261 -31.76 -3.81 -5.16
N GLY A 262 -30.43 -3.64 -4.92
CA GLY A 262 -29.60 -4.69 -4.32
C GLY A 262 -30.05 -5.06 -2.90
N ALA A 263 -30.37 -4.07 -2.06
CA ALA A 263 -30.93 -4.32 -0.72
C ALA A 263 -32.31 -4.99 -0.75
N ALA A 264 -33.08 -4.79 -1.82
CA ALA A 264 -34.35 -5.50 -2.07
C ALA A 264 -34.15 -6.93 -2.65
N GLY A 265 -32.91 -7.35 -2.91
CA GLY A 265 -32.59 -8.67 -3.43
C GLY A 265 -32.71 -8.84 -4.94
N GLU A 266 -32.83 -7.74 -5.71
CA GLU A 266 -32.92 -7.80 -7.17
C GLU A 266 -31.58 -8.10 -7.85
N PHE A 267 -30.48 -7.80 -7.19
CA PHE A 267 -29.14 -8.13 -7.65
C PHE A 267 -28.45 -9.06 -6.66
N PRO A 268 -27.60 -10.00 -7.16
CA PRO A 268 -26.83 -10.87 -6.28
C PRO A 268 -25.88 -10.04 -5.42
N GLU A 269 -25.74 -10.43 -4.17
CA GLU A 269 -24.75 -9.89 -3.26
C GLU A 269 -23.33 -10.17 -3.77
N THR A 270 -22.35 -9.46 -3.23
CA THR A 270 -20.95 -9.87 -3.34
C THR A 270 -20.75 -11.24 -2.73
N PRO A 271 -19.82 -12.10 -3.25
CA PRO A 271 -19.53 -13.40 -2.65
C PRO A 271 -19.16 -13.31 -1.17
N LYS A 272 -19.76 -14.17 -0.35
CA LYS A 272 -19.68 -14.14 1.10
C LYS A 272 -18.64 -15.13 1.66
N PRO A 273 -18.18 -14.93 2.91
CA PRO A 273 -17.37 -15.94 3.59
C PRO A 273 -18.08 -17.30 3.63
N GLY A 274 -17.38 -18.34 3.16
CA GLY A 274 -17.93 -19.71 3.07
C GLY A 274 -18.48 -20.10 1.70
N ASP A 275 -18.62 -19.15 0.76
CA ASP A 275 -19.03 -19.48 -0.60
C ASP A 275 -17.98 -20.34 -1.31
N ALA A 276 -18.46 -21.34 -2.07
CA ALA A 276 -17.63 -22.33 -2.76
C ALA A 276 -16.63 -21.72 -3.74
N VAL A 277 -16.89 -20.52 -4.25
CA VAL A 277 -15.99 -19.80 -5.17
C VAL A 277 -14.62 -19.51 -4.59
N PHE A 278 -14.48 -19.49 -3.25
CA PHE A 278 -13.22 -19.28 -2.58
C PHE A 278 -12.42 -20.54 -2.30
N ALA A 279 -12.98 -21.73 -2.51
CA ALA A 279 -12.29 -23.01 -2.27
C ALA A 279 -10.98 -23.15 -3.10
N PRO A 280 -10.94 -22.76 -4.40
CA PRO A 280 -9.71 -22.83 -5.20
C PRO A 280 -8.81 -21.56 -5.07
N VAL A 281 -9.12 -20.63 -4.17
CA VAL A 281 -8.42 -19.34 -4.04
C VAL A 281 -7.39 -19.40 -2.93
N THR A 282 -6.15 -18.98 -3.25
CA THR A 282 -5.07 -18.82 -2.26
C THR A 282 -4.52 -17.40 -2.37
N ASN A 283 -4.54 -16.64 -1.29
CA ASN A 283 -3.96 -15.30 -1.22
C ASN A 283 -2.62 -15.37 -0.48
N VAL A 284 -1.55 -14.85 -1.09
CA VAL A 284 -0.19 -14.83 -0.53
C VAL A 284 0.31 -13.41 -0.47
N LEU A 285 0.56 -12.92 0.74
CA LEU A 285 1.26 -11.68 0.98
C LEU A 285 2.76 -11.91 0.76
N LEU A 286 3.30 -11.40 -0.34
CA LEU A 286 4.73 -11.52 -0.67
C LEU A 286 5.55 -10.39 -0.05
N GLY A 287 5.00 -9.17 -0.03
CA GLY A 287 5.65 -7.99 0.50
C GLY A 287 4.67 -7.14 1.30
N THR A 288 5.11 -6.72 2.47
CA THR A 288 4.37 -5.88 3.43
C THR A 288 5.31 -4.87 4.05
N ASN A 289 4.78 -3.93 4.81
CA ASN A 289 5.59 -3.03 5.64
C ASN A 289 6.47 -3.84 6.61
N HIS A 290 5.92 -4.90 7.21
CA HIS A 290 6.69 -5.78 8.10
C HIS A 290 7.89 -6.43 7.39
N THR A 291 7.71 -6.90 6.15
CA THR A 291 8.80 -7.44 5.32
C THR A 291 9.96 -6.44 5.13
N ALA A 292 9.62 -5.17 4.90
CA ALA A 292 10.62 -4.10 4.80
C ALA A 292 11.33 -3.85 6.14
N LEU A 293 10.58 -3.83 7.24
CA LEU A 293 11.15 -3.63 8.58
C LEU A 293 12.09 -4.76 9.00
N VAL A 294 11.78 -6.01 8.65
CA VAL A 294 12.66 -7.16 8.93
C VAL A 294 14.00 -7.02 8.20
N ALA A 295 13.97 -6.58 6.94
CA ALA A 295 15.22 -6.36 6.19
C ALA A 295 16.00 -5.15 6.73
N ALA A 296 15.31 -4.06 7.07
CA ALA A 296 15.91 -2.90 7.73
C ALA A 296 16.58 -3.29 9.07
N ALA A 297 15.92 -4.15 9.87
CA ALA A 297 16.49 -4.66 11.11
C ALA A 297 17.73 -5.53 10.88
N ALA A 298 17.74 -6.35 9.83
CA ALA A 298 18.90 -7.16 9.47
C ALA A 298 20.09 -6.28 9.08
N GLU A 299 19.87 -5.22 8.30
CA GLU A 299 20.90 -4.25 7.92
C GLU A 299 21.42 -3.50 9.16
N ALA A 300 20.53 -3.01 10.03
CA ALA A 300 20.91 -2.35 11.27
C ALA A 300 21.83 -3.26 12.14
N LYS A 301 21.50 -4.55 12.20
CA LYS A 301 22.31 -5.53 12.92
C LYS A 301 23.71 -5.70 12.29
N GLN A 302 23.82 -5.72 10.96
CA GLN A 302 25.11 -5.80 10.25
C GLN A 302 25.97 -4.55 10.50
N LEU A 303 25.34 -3.37 10.65
CA LEU A 303 25.99 -2.11 10.99
C LEU A 303 26.38 -2.01 12.48
N GLY A 304 26.05 -3.02 13.31
CA GLY A 304 26.43 -3.09 14.72
C GLY A 304 25.42 -2.53 15.70
N TYR A 305 24.19 -2.22 15.25
CA TYR A 305 23.09 -1.78 16.13
C TYR A 305 22.32 -2.97 16.69
N ALA A 306 21.70 -2.80 17.85
CA ALA A 306 20.68 -3.69 18.38
C ALA A 306 19.29 -3.28 17.82
N PRO A 307 18.74 -3.97 16.80
CA PRO A 307 17.49 -3.58 16.18
C PRO A 307 16.29 -4.02 17.02
N VAL A 308 15.31 -3.12 17.16
CA VAL A 308 14.01 -3.36 17.79
C VAL A 308 12.90 -2.91 16.85
N VAL A 309 12.13 -3.83 16.32
CA VAL A 309 10.94 -3.53 15.52
C VAL A 309 9.76 -3.31 16.46
N LEU A 310 9.29 -2.06 16.55
CA LEU A 310 8.21 -1.67 17.45
C LEU A 310 6.84 -2.01 16.85
N SER A 311 6.61 -1.65 15.59
CA SER A 311 5.33 -1.86 14.92
C SER A 311 5.44 -1.63 13.42
N SER A 312 4.64 -2.37 12.63
CA SER A 312 4.39 -2.12 11.20
C SER A 312 3.01 -1.48 10.95
N ARG A 313 2.36 -0.96 12.02
CA ARG A 313 0.94 -0.53 11.98
C ARG A 313 0.72 0.84 12.58
N VAL A 314 1.72 1.71 12.51
CA VAL A 314 1.64 3.06 13.05
C VAL A 314 0.70 3.89 12.18
N VAL A 315 -0.32 4.48 12.78
CA VAL A 315 -1.32 5.35 12.16
C VAL A 315 -1.62 6.54 13.06
N GLY A 316 -2.24 7.56 12.51
CA GLY A 316 -2.65 8.75 13.22
C GLY A 316 -1.99 10.01 12.68
N GLU A 317 -2.18 11.13 13.37
CA GLU A 317 -1.63 12.42 12.98
C GLU A 317 -0.09 12.41 13.13
N ALA A 318 0.63 12.80 12.10
CA ALA A 318 2.09 12.72 12.03
C ALA A 318 2.77 13.39 13.22
N ARG A 319 2.28 14.55 13.66
CA ARG A 319 2.82 15.30 14.81
C ARG A 319 2.65 14.57 16.13
N GLU A 320 1.50 13.91 16.33
CA GLU A 320 1.24 13.19 17.58
C GLU A 320 2.06 11.89 17.63
N VAL A 321 2.19 11.19 16.51
CA VAL A 321 3.08 10.03 16.40
C VAL A 321 4.53 10.43 16.68
N ALA A 322 4.98 11.57 16.14
CA ALA A 322 6.33 12.10 16.38
C ALA A 322 6.63 12.31 17.85
N ARG A 323 5.67 12.85 18.64
CA ARG A 323 5.82 13.03 20.08
C ARG A 323 6.04 11.73 20.82
N VAL A 324 5.26 10.70 20.46
CA VAL A 324 5.40 9.37 21.07
C VAL A 324 6.77 8.75 20.73
N LEU A 325 7.18 8.83 19.47
CA LEU A 325 8.47 8.28 19.03
C LEU A 325 9.66 9.03 19.64
N ALA A 326 9.58 10.35 19.79
CA ALA A 326 10.62 11.14 20.44
C ALA A 326 10.73 10.80 21.93
N ALA A 327 9.63 10.65 22.64
CA ALA A 327 9.64 10.21 24.04
C ALA A 327 10.29 8.83 24.20
N ILE A 328 9.91 7.86 23.36
CA ILE A 328 10.53 6.51 23.36
C ILE A 328 12.04 6.61 23.07
N ALA A 329 12.44 7.44 22.11
CA ALA A 329 13.85 7.58 21.73
C ALA A 329 14.70 8.21 22.84
N THR A 330 14.19 9.23 23.53
CA THR A 330 14.90 9.90 24.63
C THR A 330 15.00 9.01 25.87
N ASP A 331 13.97 8.20 26.16
CA ASP A 331 13.96 7.29 27.29
C ASP A 331 14.71 5.95 27.03
N ALA A 332 14.90 5.58 25.77
CA ALA A 332 15.49 4.30 25.39
C ALA A 332 16.90 4.09 25.99
N GLY A 333 17.65 5.17 26.21
CA GLY A 333 18.95 5.12 26.88
C GLY A 333 18.89 4.78 28.38
N THR A 334 17.73 4.92 29.00
CA THR A 334 17.50 4.70 30.45
C THR A 334 16.64 3.48 30.73
N LEU A 335 15.97 2.92 29.72
CA LEU A 335 15.11 1.74 29.88
C LEU A 335 15.95 0.48 30.13
N GLU A 336 15.89 -0.03 31.37
CA GLU A 336 16.43 -1.33 31.74
C GLU A 336 15.77 -2.42 30.86
N GLY A 337 16.56 -3.12 30.05
CA GLY A 337 16.11 -4.24 29.20
C GLY A 337 15.99 -3.95 27.72
N LEU A 338 16.15 -2.71 27.25
CA LEU A 338 16.52 -2.51 25.85
C LEU A 338 18.00 -2.90 25.67
N ALA A 339 18.26 -3.71 24.65
CA ALA A 339 19.59 -4.25 24.34
C ALA A 339 20.67 -3.15 24.41
N GLY A 340 21.90 -3.53 24.72
CA GLY A 340 23.01 -2.58 24.87
C GLY A 340 23.11 -1.61 23.68
N LYS A 341 23.49 -0.36 23.96
CA LYS A 341 23.72 0.66 22.93
C LYS A 341 24.86 0.23 21.98
N PRO A 342 24.84 0.63 20.68
CA PRO A 342 23.80 1.48 20.03
C PRO A 342 22.54 0.68 19.62
N VAL A 343 21.38 1.33 19.74
CA VAL A 343 20.08 0.74 19.43
C VAL A 343 19.53 1.33 18.13
N CYS A 344 18.84 0.50 17.34
CA CYS A 344 18.04 0.94 16.20
C CYS A 344 16.56 0.61 16.44
N LEU A 345 15.74 1.62 16.73
CA LEU A 345 14.30 1.46 16.80
C LEU A 345 13.71 1.59 15.39
N LEU A 346 12.82 0.67 15.04
CA LEU A 346 12.20 0.58 13.72
C LEU A 346 10.70 0.53 13.88
N CYS A 347 9.98 1.36 13.15
CA CYS A 347 8.55 1.22 12.97
C CYS A 347 8.13 1.62 11.57
N GLY A 348 6.90 1.29 11.21
CA GLY A 348 6.34 1.64 9.94
C GLY A 348 4.82 1.67 10.00
N GLY A 349 4.21 2.17 8.95
CA GLY A 349 2.80 2.40 8.83
C GLY A 349 2.50 3.57 7.93
N GLU A 350 1.36 4.24 8.12
CA GLU A 350 0.97 5.40 7.31
C GLU A 350 0.28 6.44 8.18
N THR A 351 0.97 7.54 8.45
CA THR A 351 0.41 8.67 9.21
C THR A 351 -0.37 9.63 8.30
N THR A 352 -1.12 10.51 8.89
CA THR A 352 -1.90 11.54 8.21
C THR A 352 -1.43 12.94 8.62
N VAL A 353 -1.74 13.92 7.78
CA VAL A 353 -1.50 15.34 8.07
C VAL A 353 -2.80 16.11 7.91
N THR A 354 -3.20 16.81 8.95
CA THR A 354 -4.28 17.78 8.87
C THR A 354 -3.75 19.08 8.27
N LEU A 355 -4.14 19.38 7.03
CA LEU A 355 -3.75 20.61 6.34
C LEU A 355 -4.45 21.81 6.99
N ARG A 356 -3.66 22.80 7.42
CA ARG A 356 -4.11 24.06 8.04
C ARG A 356 -3.75 25.28 7.22
N ALA A 357 -2.84 25.10 6.26
CA ALA A 357 -2.35 26.14 5.35
C ALA A 357 -1.83 25.51 4.05
N GLU A 358 -1.39 26.33 3.10
CA GLU A 358 -0.93 25.93 1.77
C GLU A 358 0.59 25.73 1.67
N GLY A 359 1.24 25.32 2.77
CA GLY A 359 2.67 25.01 2.75
C GLY A 359 2.98 23.72 1.96
N LEU A 360 4.26 23.52 1.67
CA LEU A 360 4.77 22.37 0.94
C LEU A 360 5.38 21.34 1.89
N GLY A 361 5.01 20.07 1.74
CA GLY A 361 5.54 18.97 2.54
C GLY A 361 4.71 17.70 2.40
N GLY A 362 5.07 16.70 3.17
CA GLY A 362 4.35 15.44 3.28
C GLY A 362 4.36 14.92 4.73
N ARG A 363 3.71 13.80 4.97
CA ARG A 363 3.55 13.22 6.30
C ARG A 363 4.88 12.81 6.95
N ASN A 364 5.82 12.32 6.17
CA ASN A 364 7.13 11.91 6.67
C ASN A 364 8.00 13.12 7.03
N GLN A 365 8.02 14.14 6.20
CA GLN A 365 8.70 15.39 6.48
C GLN A 365 8.09 16.11 7.68
N GLU A 366 6.75 16.12 7.80
CA GLU A 366 6.07 16.73 8.95
C GLU A 366 6.33 15.94 10.24
N LEU A 367 6.33 14.60 10.17
CA LEU A 367 6.67 13.73 11.31
C LEU A 367 8.12 13.99 11.77
N ALA A 368 9.07 14.02 10.85
CA ALA A 368 10.47 14.30 11.17
C ALA A 368 10.65 15.71 11.76
N LEU A 369 9.92 16.72 11.26
CA LEU A 369 9.98 18.09 11.78
C LEU A 369 9.39 18.19 13.18
N ALA A 370 8.27 17.52 13.45
CA ALA A 370 7.69 17.45 14.78
C ALA A 370 8.60 16.66 15.75
N PHE A 371 9.20 15.56 15.29
CA PHE A 371 10.19 14.82 16.08
C PHE A 371 11.39 15.73 16.45
N LEU A 372 11.88 16.52 15.50
CA LEU A 372 12.96 17.49 15.73
C LEU A 372 12.58 18.54 16.76
N GLN A 373 11.32 18.99 16.78
CA GLN A 373 10.81 19.90 17.81
C GLN A 373 10.87 19.29 19.21
N GLU A 374 10.41 18.06 19.33
CA GLU A 374 10.33 17.35 20.62
C GLU A 374 11.73 17.07 21.21
N ILE A 375 12.68 16.55 20.40
CA ILE A 375 14.06 16.36 20.88
C ILE A 375 14.75 17.68 21.19
N GLY A 376 14.37 18.77 20.52
CA GLY A 376 14.90 20.10 20.79
C GLY A 376 14.41 20.73 22.10
N ALA A 377 13.32 20.21 22.66
CA ALA A 377 12.75 20.59 23.96
C ALA A 377 13.23 19.67 25.10
N ALA A 378 13.77 18.48 24.76
CA ALA A 378 14.32 17.53 25.72
C ALA A 378 15.70 17.96 26.27
N ASP A 379 16.29 17.15 27.18
CA ASP A 379 17.65 17.36 27.64
C ASP A 379 18.64 17.35 26.46
N ALA A 380 19.51 18.34 26.43
CA ALA A 380 20.48 18.52 25.34
C ALA A 380 21.42 17.32 25.18
N ALA A 381 21.76 16.62 26.25
CA ALA A 381 22.60 15.42 26.21
C ALA A 381 21.87 14.24 25.52
N ALA A 382 20.61 14.00 25.88
CA ALA A 382 19.80 12.96 25.26
C ALA A 382 19.52 13.24 23.77
N ALA A 383 19.31 14.52 23.43
CA ALA A 383 19.09 14.93 22.03
C ALA A 383 20.31 14.69 21.12
N GLU A 384 21.53 14.81 21.65
CA GLU A 384 22.77 14.62 20.86
C GLU A 384 23.03 13.13 20.48
N GLU A 385 22.44 12.19 21.19
CA GLU A 385 22.58 10.76 20.93
C GLU A 385 21.55 10.20 19.96
N VAL A 386 20.55 10.99 19.51
CA VAL A 386 19.41 10.54 18.72
C VAL A 386 19.49 11.03 17.28
N TYR A 387 19.42 10.09 16.34
CA TYR A 387 19.29 10.35 14.88
C TYR A 387 18.05 9.64 14.36
N PHE A 388 17.21 10.37 13.66
CA PHE A 388 15.92 9.87 13.18
C PHE A 388 15.74 10.10 11.68
N LEU A 389 15.03 9.17 11.03
CA LEU A 389 14.58 9.24 9.64
C LEU A 389 13.13 8.79 9.56
N SER A 390 12.30 9.56 8.87
CA SER A 390 10.98 9.10 8.39
C SER A 390 10.94 9.20 6.88
N GLY A 391 10.54 8.13 6.19
CA GLY A 391 10.54 8.08 4.73
C GLY A 391 9.48 7.16 4.15
N ALA A 392 8.86 7.61 3.04
CA ALA A 392 7.93 6.86 2.23
C ALA A 392 8.69 5.86 1.34
N THR A 393 8.28 4.60 1.35
CA THR A 393 8.95 3.54 0.59
C THR A 393 8.80 3.69 -0.92
N ASP A 394 7.79 4.43 -1.41
CA ASP A 394 7.62 4.73 -2.84
C ASP A 394 8.51 5.86 -3.37
N GLY A 395 9.23 6.55 -2.46
CA GLY A 395 10.16 7.62 -2.80
C GLY A 395 9.53 9.00 -2.93
N ASN A 396 8.22 9.15 -2.60
CA ASN A 396 7.50 10.41 -2.66
C ASN A 396 6.75 10.71 -1.36
N ASP A 397 6.94 11.90 -0.82
CA ASP A 397 6.25 12.34 0.38
C ASP A 397 5.47 13.64 0.09
N GLY A 398 4.16 13.51 -0.06
CA GLY A 398 3.29 14.59 -0.53
C GLY A 398 3.62 15.04 -1.97
N PRO A 399 3.36 16.29 -2.32
CA PRO A 399 3.63 16.84 -3.66
C PRO A 399 5.09 17.32 -3.81
N THR A 400 6.07 16.57 -3.23
CA THR A 400 7.50 16.96 -3.23
C THR A 400 8.36 15.93 -3.96
N ASP A 401 9.64 16.27 -4.19
CA ASP A 401 10.64 15.38 -4.76
C ASP A 401 11.43 14.60 -3.69
N ALA A 402 11.01 14.71 -2.43
CA ALA A 402 11.61 14.00 -1.29
C ALA A 402 10.77 12.79 -0.89
N ALA A 403 11.45 11.73 -0.45
CA ALA A 403 10.82 10.57 0.18
C ALA A 403 10.49 10.82 1.67
N GLY A 404 11.16 11.79 2.29
CA GLY A 404 11.02 12.09 3.71
C GLY A 404 12.13 13.00 4.21
N ALA A 405 12.40 12.94 5.52
CA ALA A 405 13.41 13.79 6.12
C ALA A 405 14.08 13.16 7.37
N PHE A 406 15.27 13.71 7.68
CA PHE A 406 16.04 13.39 8.87
C PHE A 406 15.76 14.36 10.02
N ALA A 407 15.93 13.89 11.25
CA ALA A 407 15.94 14.75 12.45
C ALA A 407 17.12 14.38 13.36
N SER A 408 17.83 15.38 13.87
CA SER A 408 18.96 15.23 14.79
C SER A 408 19.33 16.56 15.43
N ALA A 409 20.16 16.54 16.46
CA ALA A 409 20.73 17.74 17.08
C ALA A 409 21.48 18.63 16.07
N ASP A 410 22.13 18.05 15.04
CA ASP A 410 22.83 18.82 14.00
C ASP A 410 21.87 19.64 13.14
N ILE A 411 20.75 19.07 12.76
CA ILE A 411 19.70 19.79 12.00
C ILE A 411 19.12 20.89 12.86
N LEU A 412 18.90 20.62 14.15
CA LEU A 412 18.44 21.64 15.11
C LEU A 412 19.44 22.79 15.25
N LYS A 413 20.76 22.50 15.35
CA LYS A 413 21.82 23.52 15.40
C LYS A 413 21.83 24.38 14.13
N ARG A 414 21.64 23.76 12.95
CA ARG A 414 21.55 24.49 11.68
C ARG A 414 20.32 25.39 11.58
N ALA A 415 19.16 24.90 12.05
CA ALA A 415 17.93 25.69 12.10
C ALA A 415 18.07 26.92 13.02
N ARG A 416 18.64 26.72 14.22
CA ARG A 416 18.92 27.82 15.17
C ARG A 416 19.88 28.87 14.59
N LYS A 417 20.92 28.42 13.88
CA LYS A 417 21.88 29.33 13.24
C LYS A 417 21.25 30.20 12.13
N GLN A 418 20.18 29.73 11.51
CA GLN A 418 19.43 30.44 10.47
C GLN A 418 18.16 31.11 11.00
N ASP A 419 17.96 31.12 12.31
CA ASP A 419 16.78 31.69 12.99
C ASP A 419 15.44 31.13 12.47
N LEU A 420 15.41 29.82 12.14
CA LEU A 420 14.22 29.15 11.62
C LEU A 420 13.35 28.63 12.78
N SER A 421 12.08 29.02 12.80
CA SER A 421 11.10 28.62 13.81
C SER A 421 10.37 27.35 13.41
N ILE A 422 10.71 26.20 13.98
CA ILE A 422 10.03 24.92 13.75
C ILE A 422 8.51 25.03 13.94
N PRO A 423 7.98 25.62 15.05
CA PRO A 423 6.55 25.79 15.22
C PRO A 423 5.87 26.58 14.09
N SER A 424 6.56 27.60 13.54
CA SER A 424 6.03 28.38 12.42
C SER A 424 5.88 27.52 11.15
N TYR A 425 6.88 26.70 10.83
CA TYR A 425 6.83 25.80 9.65
C TYR A 425 5.78 24.70 9.83
N LEU A 426 5.70 24.08 10.98
CA LEU A 426 4.61 23.15 11.33
C LEU A 426 3.25 23.83 11.21
N GLY A 427 3.07 25.04 11.77
CA GLY A 427 1.82 25.80 11.69
C GLY A 427 1.31 26.04 10.27
N ARG A 428 2.22 26.13 9.30
CA ARG A 428 1.92 26.34 7.87
C ARG A 428 1.91 25.08 7.03
N ASN A 429 2.15 23.87 7.60
CA ASN A 429 2.38 22.62 6.87
C ASN A 429 3.50 22.73 5.83
N ASP A 430 4.60 23.41 6.18
CA ASP A 430 5.68 23.82 5.25
C ASP A 430 7.02 23.13 5.61
N SER A 431 6.97 21.85 5.88
CA SER A 431 8.14 21.06 6.26
C SER A 431 9.20 20.95 5.16
N TYR A 432 8.78 20.97 3.89
CA TYR A 432 9.71 20.88 2.77
C TYR A 432 10.69 22.05 2.75
N HIS A 433 10.21 23.30 2.78
CA HIS A 433 11.08 24.47 2.74
C HIS A 433 11.96 24.60 4.00
N PHE A 434 11.47 24.14 5.16
CA PHE A 434 12.34 24.03 6.33
C PHE A 434 13.54 23.13 6.06
N TYR A 435 13.31 21.92 5.59
CA TYR A 435 14.37 20.95 5.34
C TYR A 435 15.25 21.32 4.13
N GLU A 436 14.70 21.98 3.14
CA GLU A 436 15.47 22.55 2.03
C GLU A 436 16.49 23.57 2.54
N ALA A 437 16.10 24.46 3.46
CA ALA A 437 16.97 25.47 4.04
C ALA A 437 18.09 24.87 4.92
N VAL A 438 17.77 23.85 5.75
CA VAL A 438 18.76 23.27 6.67
C VAL A 438 19.51 22.06 6.10
N GLY A 439 19.05 21.50 4.97
CA GLY A 439 19.62 20.28 4.38
C GLY A 439 19.32 19.04 5.24
N GLY A 440 18.23 18.39 4.99
CA GLY A 440 17.81 17.18 5.76
C GLY A 440 16.74 16.39 5.03
N LEU A 441 16.52 16.66 3.73
CA LEU A 441 15.61 15.88 2.89
C LEU A 441 16.24 14.56 2.49
N LEU A 442 15.47 13.49 2.59
CA LEU A 442 15.78 12.21 1.96
C LEU A 442 15.24 12.23 0.53
N LYS A 443 16.12 12.18 -0.47
CA LYS A 443 15.75 12.15 -1.90
C LYS A 443 16.22 10.85 -2.53
N THR A 444 15.29 9.94 -2.78
CA THR A 444 15.58 8.62 -3.39
C THR A 444 15.26 8.58 -4.87
N GLY A 445 14.39 9.47 -5.34
CA GLY A 445 13.64 9.28 -6.56
C GLY A 445 12.61 8.15 -6.43
N PRO A 446 11.81 7.88 -7.46
CA PRO A 446 10.83 6.80 -7.46
C PRO A 446 11.49 5.44 -7.25
N THR A 447 10.98 4.66 -6.29
CA THR A 447 11.50 3.33 -5.94
C THR A 447 10.79 2.20 -6.66
N ASN A 448 9.66 2.49 -7.30
CA ASN A 448 8.76 1.53 -7.98
C ASN A 448 8.14 0.47 -7.05
N THR A 449 8.21 0.67 -5.73
CA THR A 449 7.51 -0.13 -4.74
C THR A 449 6.66 0.77 -3.83
N ASN A 450 5.76 0.19 -3.04
CA ASN A 450 5.06 0.90 -1.97
C ASN A 450 4.55 -0.10 -0.93
N VAL A 451 5.05 0.04 0.28
CA VAL A 451 4.56 -0.67 1.48
C VAL A 451 4.37 0.31 2.64
N CYS A 452 3.88 1.51 2.37
CA CYS A 452 3.77 2.64 3.30
C CYS A 452 5.13 3.21 3.74
N ASP A 453 5.24 3.73 4.97
CA ASP A 453 6.38 4.48 5.45
C ASP A 453 7.25 3.66 6.41
N LEU A 454 8.52 4.04 6.52
CA LEU A 454 9.45 3.54 7.52
C LEU A 454 9.95 4.69 8.39
N GLN A 455 9.95 4.48 9.72
CA GLN A 455 10.56 5.36 10.69
C GLN A 455 11.71 4.60 11.37
N ILE A 456 12.89 5.19 11.36
CA ILE A 456 14.15 4.60 11.84
C ILE A 456 14.78 5.57 12.82
N CYS A 457 15.10 5.10 14.01
CA CYS A 457 15.75 5.89 15.05
C CYS A 457 17.01 5.19 15.54
N LEU A 458 18.17 5.82 15.39
CA LEU A 458 19.44 5.37 15.96
C LEU A 458 19.71 6.10 17.26
N ILE A 459 20.09 5.37 18.30
CA ILE A 459 20.36 5.86 19.66
C ILE A 459 21.70 5.28 20.11
N TYR A 460 22.65 6.17 20.48
CA TYR A 460 24.03 5.84 20.84
C TYR A 460 24.28 5.85 22.35
#